data_fce69bcc6c8c86588944e9f68bdfe101
#
_entry.id   fce69bcc6c8c86588944e9f68bdfe101
#
_cell.length_a   1.000
_cell.length_b   1.000
_cell.length_c   1.000
_cell.angle_alpha   90.00
_cell.angle_beta   90.00
_cell.angle_gamma   90.00
#
_symmetry.space_group_name_H-M   'P 1'
#
loop_
_entity.id
_entity.type
_entity.pdbx_description
1 polymer ?
#
loop_
_entity_poly.entity_id
_entity_poly.type
_entity_poly.pdbx_seq_one_letter_code
_entity_poly.pdbx_strand_id
1 'polypeptide(L)'
;MKVGIVCPYNILKGGGVQEHVRAMHAELLLRGYDAKIITPLPRDSEPIELPNVLFVGTSTDFRSPTHTSIQISASANGDKIEAVLEREQFDILHFHEPWVPVISRQILQRSNAINIATFHAKVPETLMSRTVIKVVTPYMKSVLKYFHLYTAVSESAIEYARSLTDEPINIIPNGIDLSLYHQPKNRKQPSGTKTILYIGRLEKRKGVKYLLQAYQLLAEKDQDVRLVIAGDGPDREKLELLAEDLELPNVEFIGYISDAKKHELLASADLFCSPAVYGESFGIVLLEAMATGLVTVAGNNSGYSDLMQGVGAISIVNPRDGDEFARRLELLLNEQQIRKLWQSWAADYVQQFSYKKIVDEYEKLYAAIMRRHG
;
A
#
# COMPACT_ATOMS: atom_id res chain seq x y z
N MET A 1 16.74 -9.06 21.17
CA MET A 1 15.72 -9.86 20.46
C MET A 1 16.07 -9.86 18.98
N LYS A 2 16.04 -11.03 18.37
CA LYS A 2 16.38 -11.23 16.97
C LYS A 2 15.12 -11.47 16.14
N VAL A 3 14.89 -10.62 15.13
CA VAL A 3 13.66 -10.59 14.35
C VAL A 3 13.96 -10.90 12.88
N GLY A 4 13.34 -11.94 12.33
CA GLY A 4 13.33 -12.21 10.90
C GLY A 4 12.05 -11.68 10.27
N ILE A 5 12.14 -10.77 9.30
CA ILE A 5 11.00 -10.21 8.56
C ILE A 5 10.89 -10.94 7.24
N VAL A 6 9.88 -11.77 7.08
CA VAL A 6 9.68 -12.59 5.89
C VAL A 6 8.83 -11.82 4.87
N CYS A 7 9.45 -11.44 3.75
CA CYS A 7 8.80 -10.83 2.60
C CYS A 7 8.74 -11.84 1.44
N PRO A 8 7.57 -12.29 1.01
CA PRO A 8 7.47 -13.30 -0.07
C PRO A 8 7.70 -12.71 -1.46
N TYR A 9 7.85 -11.40 -1.55
CA TYR A 9 8.14 -10.65 -2.77
C TYR A 9 9.63 -10.30 -2.84
N ASN A 10 10.15 -10.14 -4.06
CA ASN A 10 11.51 -9.64 -4.23
C ASN A 10 11.68 -8.23 -3.67
N ILE A 11 12.48 -8.11 -2.60
CA ILE A 11 12.70 -6.85 -1.88
C ILE A 11 13.44 -5.78 -2.70
N LEU A 12 14.10 -6.16 -3.80
CA LEU A 12 14.82 -5.24 -4.68
C LEU A 12 13.90 -4.45 -5.60
N LYS A 13 12.64 -4.86 -5.73
CA LYS A 13 11.63 -4.15 -6.51
C LYS A 13 10.75 -3.26 -5.64
N GLY A 14 10.17 -2.22 -6.25
CA GLY A 14 9.16 -1.38 -5.61
C GLY A 14 7.84 -2.12 -5.38
N GLY A 15 7.10 -1.70 -4.36
CA GLY A 15 5.77 -2.20 -4.01
C GLY A 15 5.44 -1.91 -2.56
N GLY A 16 4.16 -1.69 -2.25
CA GLY A 16 3.74 -1.25 -0.91
C GLY A 16 4.17 -2.19 0.22
N VAL A 17 4.14 -3.50 0.02
CA VAL A 17 4.59 -4.48 1.03
C VAL A 17 6.11 -4.42 1.20
N GLN A 18 6.86 -4.34 0.10
CA GLN A 18 8.32 -4.24 0.13
C GLN A 18 8.78 -2.95 0.82
N GLU A 19 8.12 -1.83 0.53
CA GLU A 19 8.40 -0.54 1.18
C GLU A 19 8.12 -0.60 2.67
N HIS A 20 6.98 -1.18 3.07
CA HIS A 20 6.64 -1.39 4.47
C HIS A 20 7.70 -2.26 5.18
N VAL A 21 8.09 -3.38 4.58
CA VAL A 21 9.12 -4.28 5.13
C VAL A 21 10.46 -3.57 5.29
N ARG A 22 10.93 -2.83 4.28
CA ARG A 22 12.19 -2.07 4.36
C ARG A 22 12.17 -1.02 5.46
N ALA A 23 11.09 -0.26 5.54
CA ALA A 23 10.98 0.82 6.53
C ALA A 23 10.84 0.27 7.96
N MET A 24 10.04 -0.79 8.14
CA MET A 24 9.94 -1.49 9.42
C MET A 24 11.30 -2.07 9.86
N HIS A 25 12.03 -2.71 8.94
CA HIS A 25 13.37 -3.23 9.20
C HIS A 25 14.34 -2.13 9.61
N ALA A 26 14.36 -0.99 8.88
CA ALA A 26 15.22 0.14 9.20
C ALA A 26 14.91 0.70 10.61
N GLU A 27 13.64 0.86 10.97
CA GLU A 27 13.23 1.35 12.28
C GLU A 27 13.61 0.36 13.41
N LEU A 28 13.46 -0.96 13.19
CA LEU A 28 13.90 -1.97 14.16
C LEU A 28 15.41 -1.93 14.38
N LEU A 29 16.22 -1.76 13.34
CA LEU A 29 17.66 -1.61 13.46
C LEU A 29 18.04 -0.34 14.26
N LEU A 30 17.36 0.80 14.01
CA LEU A 30 17.55 2.04 14.76
C LEU A 30 17.27 1.87 16.26
N ARG A 31 16.36 0.96 16.63
CA ARG A 31 16.01 0.61 18.01
C ARG A 31 16.94 -0.45 18.64
N GLY A 32 17.95 -0.90 17.91
CA GLY A 32 18.94 -1.87 18.40
C GLY A 32 18.49 -3.33 18.35
N TYR A 33 17.44 -3.66 17.57
CA TYR A 33 17.11 -5.05 17.28
C TYR A 33 18.11 -5.67 16.31
N ASP A 34 18.43 -6.95 16.47
CA ASP A 34 19.06 -7.74 15.41
C ASP A 34 17.97 -8.16 14.42
N ALA A 35 17.68 -7.29 13.45
CA ALA A 35 16.62 -7.50 12.48
C ALA A 35 17.19 -7.86 11.11
N LYS A 36 16.59 -8.88 10.45
CA LYS A 36 16.98 -9.32 9.10
C LYS A 36 15.75 -9.54 8.22
N ILE A 37 15.86 -9.14 6.94
CA ILE A 37 14.83 -9.43 5.93
C ILE A 37 15.12 -10.80 5.31
N ILE A 38 14.10 -11.64 5.18
CA ILE A 38 14.14 -12.93 4.49
C ILE A 38 13.27 -12.83 3.25
N THR A 39 13.85 -12.98 2.05
CA THR A 39 13.18 -12.67 0.77
C THR A 39 13.70 -13.55 -0.37
N PRO A 40 12.92 -13.79 -1.45
CA PRO A 40 13.42 -14.50 -2.62
C PRO A 40 14.32 -13.59 -3.49
N LEU A 41 15.31 -14.21 -4.15
CA LEU A 41 16.14 -13.57 -5.16
C LEU A 41 15.47 -13.71 -6.54
N PRO A 42 15.58 -12.74 -7.46
CA PRO A 42 15.17 -12.94 -8.86
C PRO A 42 15.87 -14.15 -9.49
N ARG A 43 15.13 -14.93 -10.29
CA ARG A 43 15.62 -16.22 -10.82
C ARG A 43 16.91 -16.09 -11.64
N ASP A 44 17.02 -14.99 -12.39
CA ASP A 44 18.10 -14.76 -13.36
C ASP A 44 19.13 -13.75 -12.85
N SER A 45 19.15 -13.44 -11.54
CA SER A 45 20.15 -12.55 -10.97
C SER A 45 21.34 -13.31 -10.41
N GLU A 46 22.52 -12.70 -10.53
CA GLU A 46 23.71 -13.16 -9.81
C GLU A 46 23.48 -13.10 -8.29
N PRO A 47 24.21 -13.89 -7.50
CA PRO A 47 24.14 -13.82 -6.05
C PRO A 47 24.43 -12.39 -5.57
N ILE A 48 23.49 -11.82 -4.84
CA ILE A 48 23.62 -10.47 -4.26
C ILE A 48 23.73 -10.64 -2.75
N GLU A 49 24.70 -9.97 -2.16
CA GLU A 49 24.82 -9.85 -0.70
C GLU A 49 24.43 -8.42 -0.30
N LEU A 50 23.47 -8.30 0.59
CA LEU A 50 23.06 -7.05 1.19
C LEU A 50 23.12 -7.17 2.72
N PRO A 51 23.58 -6.15 3.43
CA PRO A 51 23.58 -6.14 4.88
C PRO A 51 22.16 -6.42 5.44
N ASN A 52 22.07 -7.37 6.35
CA ASN A 52 20.81 -7.75 7.01
C ASN A 52 19.69 -8.24 6.07
N VAL A 53 20.03 -8.74 4.87
CA VAL A 53 19.10 -9.37 3.94
C VAL A 53 19.54 -10.81 3.63
N LEU A 54 18.64 -11.74 3.83
CA LEU A 54 18.84 -13.16 3.60
C LEU A 54 18.02 -13.60 2.39
N PHE A 55 18.70 -13.90 1.30
CA PHE A 55 18.05 -14.40 0.10
C PHE A 55 17.87 -15.92 0.17
N VAL A 56 16.60 -16.37 0.21
CA VAL A 56 16.22 -17.78 0.22
C VAL A 56 15.21 -18.07 -0.89
N GLY A 57 15.54 -19.06 -1.73
CA GLY A 57 14.70 -19.36 -2.90
C GLY A 57 14.82 -18.34 -4.02
N THR A 58 13.98 -18.52 -5.05
CA THR A 58 13.93 -17.64 -6.22
C THR A 58 12.53 -17.08 -6.44
N SER A 59 12.45 -15.91 -7.07
CA SER A 59 11.19 -15.29 -7.47
C SER A 59 11.00 -15.32 -8.99
N THR A 60 9.74 -15.30 -9.41
CA THR A 60 9.34 -15.19 -10.82
C THR A 60 8.26 -14.14 -10.96
N ASP A 61 8.14 -13.58 -12.17
CA ASP A 61 7.06 -12.67 -12.50
C ASP A 61 5.73 -13.43 -12.56
N PHE A 62 4.78 -12.98 -11.78
CA PHE A 62 3.42 -13.48 -11.77
C PHE A 62 2.47 -12.35 -12.19
N ARG A 63 1.68 -12.59 -13.23
CA ARG A 63 0.59 -11.70 -13.61
C ARG A 63 -0.68 -12.15 -12.89
N SER A 64 -1.16 -11.34 -11.97
CA SER A 64 -2.43 -11.60 -11.31
C SER A 64 -3.58 -11.51 -12.32
N PRO A 65 -4.75 -12.12 -12.03
CA PRO A 65 -5.97 -11.93 -12.84
C PRO A 65 -6.40 -10.46 -12.98
N THR A 66 -5.91 -9.59 -12.11
CA THR A 66 -6.09 -8.13 -12.17
C THR A 66 -5.02 -7.42 -12.99
N HIS A 67 -4.25 -8.17 -13.79
CA HIS A 67 -3.12 -7.68 -14.60
C HIS A 67 -1.98 -7.00 -13.82
N THR A 68 -1.93 -7.16 -12.49
CA THR A 68 -0.82 -6.70 -11.68
C THR A 68 0.34 -7.68 -11.79
N SER A 69 1.50 -7.22 -12.25
CA SER A 69 2.72 -8.02 -12.26
C SER A 69 3.42 -7.90 -10.91
N ILE A 70 3.61 -9.02 -10.24
CA ILE A 70 4.33 -9.12 -8.97
C ILE A 70 5.38 -10.22 -9.07
N GLN A 71 6.52 -10.05 -8.39
CA GLN A 71 7.51 -11.12 -8.27
C GLN A 71 7.30 -11.87 -6.98
N ILE A 72 6.73 -13.07 -7.11
CA ILE A 72 6.49 -13.98 -5.97
C ILE A 72 7.54 -15.09 -5.95
N SER A 73 7.72 -15.69 -4.79
CA SER A 73 8.57 -16.87 -4.63
C SER A 73 8.09 -18.01 -5.53
N ALA A 74 8.96 -18.48 -6.40
CA ALA A 74 8.71 -19.59 -7.34
C ALA A 74 9.30 -20.90 -6.88
N SER A 75 10.42 -20.86 -6.13
CA SER A 75 11.07 -22.01 -5.53
C SER A 75 11.67 -21.67 -4.18
N ALA A 76 11.77 -22.65 -3.33
CA ALA A 76 12.47 -22.54 -2.05
C ALA A 76 13.36 -23.78 -1.88
N ASN A 77 14.60 -23.55 -1.49
CA ASN A 77 15.53 -24.63 -1.13
C ASN A 77 15.40 -24.89 0.37
N GLY A 78 14.82 -26.04 0.74
CA GLY A 78 14.56 -26.42 2.12
C GLY A 78 15.83 -26.48 2.97
N ASP A 79 16.92 -27.05 2.46
CA ASP A 79 18.18 -27.18 3.18
C ASP A 79 18.82 -25.81 3.45
N LYS A 80 18.75 -24.91 2.46
CA LYS A 80 19.23 -23.53 2.62
C LYS A 80 18.39 -22.76 3.66
N ILE A 81 17.08 -22.96 3.68
CA ILE A 81 16.20 -22.34 4.68
C ILE A 81 16.54 -22.87 6.07
N GLU A 82 16.70 -24.18 6.23
CA GLU A 82 17.04 -24.80 7.50
C GLU A 82 18.38 -24.29 8.03
N ALA A 83 19.42 -24.29 7.19
CA ALA A 83 20.74 -23.76 7.54
C ALA A 83 20.68 -22.26 7.96
N VAL A 84 19.83 -21.46 7.32
CA VAL A 84 19.62 -20.05 7.69
C VAL A 84 18.94 -19.95 9.05
N LEU A 85 17.87 -20.69 9.29
CA LEU A 85 17.13 -20.67 10.56
C LEU A 85 17.98 -21.16 11.72
N GLU A 86 18.76 -22.24 11.53
CA GLU A 86 19.69 -22.76 12.52
C GLU A 86 20.82 -21.78 12.85
N ARG A 87 21.39 -21.14 11.86
CA ARG A 87 22.44 -20.11 12.06
C ARG A 87 21.94 -18.89 12.78
N GLU A 88 20.78 -18.40 12.38
CA GLU A 88 20.27 -17.11 12.84
C GLU A 88 19.54 -17.22 14.20
N GLN A 89 18.89 -18.33 14.50
CA GLN A 89 18.17 -18.54 15.78
C GLN A 89 17.24 -17.37 16.11
N PHE A 90 16.29 -17.08 15.22
CA PHE A 90 15.33 -15.98 15.41
C PHE A 90 14.43 -16.22 16.62
N ASP A 91 14.21 -15.19 17.43
CA ASP A 91 13.18 -15.17 18.46
C ASP A 91 11.79 -15.04 17.84
N ILE A 92 11.67 -14.16 16.83
CA ILE A 92 10.43 -13.88 16.11
C ILE A 92 10.68 -13.98 14.60
N LEU A 93 9.75 -14.63 13.90
CA LEU A 93 9.60 -14.54 12.45
C LEU A 93 8.29 -13.84 12.12
N HIS A 94 8.39 -12.66 11.52
CA HIS A 94 7.25 -11.84 11.14
C HIS A 94 7.01 -11.93 9.65
N PHE A 95 5.90 -12.57 9.25
CA PHE A 95 5.54 -12.86 7.86
C PHE A 95 4.59 -11.81 7.31
N HIS A 96 4.97 -11.18 6.23
CA HIS A 96 4.09 -10.31 5.46
C HIS A 96 3.47 -11.09 4.30
N GLU A 97 2.15 -10.95 4.10
CA GLU A 97 1.38 -11.72 3.10
C GLU A 97 1.63 -13.24 3.22
N PRO A 98 1.28 -13.85 4.36
CA PRO A 98 1.62 -15.25 4.66
C PRO A 98 1.00 -16.27 3.71
N TRP A 99 -0.01 -15.87 2.95
CA TRP A 99 -0.69 -16.70 1.95
C TRP A 99 0.06 -16.86 0.62
N VAL A 100 1.06 -16.02 0.35
CA VAL A 100 1.89 -16.21 -0.83
C VAL A 100 2.61 -17.55 -0.70
N PRO A 101 2.38 -18.47 -1.66
CA PRO A 101 2.85 -19.84 -1.53
C PRO A 101 4.38 -19.94 -1.63
N VAL A 102 4.88 -21.12 -1.30
CA VAL A 102 6.26 -21.59 -1.40
C VAL A 102 7.13 -21.13 -0.25
N ILE A 103 7.66 -19.89 -0.22
CA ILE A 103 8.67 -19.47 0.77
C ILE A 103 8.10 -19.44 2.20
N SER A 104 6.94 -18.83 2.41
CA SER A 104 6.33 -18.70 3.73
C SER A 104 6.07 -20.08 4.35
N ARG A 105 5.47 -21.00 3.57
CA ARG A 105 5.20 -22.35 4.05
C ARG A 105 6.47 -23.12 4.38
N GLN A 106 7.50 -23.03 3.55
CA GLN A 106 8.76 -23.74 3.76
C GLN A 106 9.49 -23.26 5.02
N ILE A 107 9.45 -21.95 5.29
CA ILE A 107 10.02 -21.38 6.52
C ILE A 107 9.18 -21.80 7.72
N LEU A 108 7.85 -21.66 7.67
CA LEU A 108 6.95 -22.02 8.77
C LEU A 108 7.07 -23.47 9.21
N GLN A 109 7.26 -24.41 8.26
CA GLN A 109 7.41 -25.83 8.57
C GLN A 109 8.73 -26.19 9.30
N ARG A 110 9.72 -25.29 9.27
CA ARG A 110 11.06 -25.44 9.86
C ARG A 110 11.33 -24.47 11.00
N SER A 111 10.41 -23.55 11.24
CA SER A 111 10.57 -22.52 12.26
C SER A 111 10.33 -23.07 13.66
N ASN A 112 11.23 -22.75 14.57
CA ASN A 112 11.08 -22.90 16.03
C ASN A 112 10.84 -21.54 16.70
N ALA A 113 10.79 -20.43 15.93
CA ALA A 113 10.55 -19.08 16.42
C ALA A 113 9.05 -18.83 16.65
N ILE A 114 8.74 -17.75 17.34
CA ILE A 114 7.37 -17.23 17.40
C ILE A 114 7.02 -16.62 16.04
N ASN A 115 6.01 -17.19 15.37
CA ASN A 115 5.59 -16.77 14.03
C ASN A 115 4.42 -15.80 14.12
N ILE A 116 4.55 -14.65 13.47
CA ILE A 116 3.53 -13.58 13.40
C ILE A 116 3.14 -13.36 11.94
N ALA A 117 1.87 -13.21 11.67
CA ALA A 117 1.31 -12.93 10.33
C ALA A 117 0.83 -11.51 10.20
N THR A 118 1.15 -10.81 9.10
CA THR A 118 0.55 -9.53 8.69
C THR A 118 -0.09 -9.65 7.32
N PHE A 119 -1.38 -9.33 7.23
CA PHE A 119 -2.15 -9.27 6.00
C PHE A 119 -2.19 -7.84 5.47
N HIS A 120 -1.74 -7.63 4.22
CA HIS A 120 -1.71 -6.33 3.57
C HIS A 120 -2.77 -6.15 2.50
N ALA A 121 -3.14 -7.23 1.80
CA ALA A 121 -4.02 -7.14 0.66
C ALA A 121 -5.44 -7.62 0.98
N LYS A 122 -6.44 -6.89 0.47
CA LYS A 122 -7.78 -7.41 0.31
C LYS A 122 -7.78 -8.45 -0.80
N VAL A 123 -8.28 -9.65 -0.54
CA VAL A 123 -8.48 -10.65 -1.61
C VAL A 123 -9.51 -10.11 -2.58
N PRO A 124 -9.19 -10.01 -3.90
CA PRO A 124 -10.15 -9.55 -4.89
C PRO A 124 -11.41 -10.41 -4.93
N GLU A 125 -12.58 -9.79 -4.99
CA GLU A 125 -13.88 -10.49 -5.09
C GLU A 125 -13.93 -11.44 -6.30
N THR A 126 -13.20 -11.13 -7.37
CA THR A 126 -13.04 -12.01 -8.54
C THR A 126 -12.29 -13.30 -8.24
N LEU A 127 -11.36 -13.29 -7.26
CA LEU A 127 -10.70 -14.49 -6.75
C LEU A 127 -11.57 -15.23 -5.73
N MET A 128 -12.62 -14.60 -5.23
CA MET A 128 -13.65 -15.20 -4.38
C MET A 128 -14.62 -16.11 -5.17
N SER A 129 -14.32 -16.48 -6.43
CA SER A 129 -15.10 -17.49 -7.12
C SER A 129 -15.10 -18.79 -6.30
N ARG A 130 -16.24 -19.48 -6.25
CA ARG A 130 -16.42 -20.71 -5.43
C ARG A 130 -15.33 -21.77 -5.69
N THR A 131 -14.75 -21.78 -6.88
CA THR A 131 -13.69 -22.72 -7.26
C THR A 131 -12.35 -22.34 -6.64
N VAL A 132 -11.97 -21.05 -6.67
CA VAL A 132 -10.71 -20.56 -6.09
C VAL A 132 -10.75 -20.71 -4.57
N ILE A 133 -11.86 -20.35 -3.92
CA ILE A 133 -12.05 -20.53 -2.49
C ILE A 133 -11.85 -22.00 -2.10
N LYS A 134 -12.42 -22.95 -2.83
CA LYS A 134 -12.27 -24.39 -2.54
C LYS A 134 -10.82 -24.89 -2.56
N VAL A 135 -9.97 -24.30 -3.39
CA VAL A 135 -8.55 -24.68 -3.51
C VAL A 135 -7.66 -23.89 -2.53
N VAL A 136 -7.89 -22.58 -2.43
CA VAL A 136 -7.05 -21.69 -1.63
C VAL A 136 -7.32 -21.83 -0.13
N THR A 137 -8.59 -22.01 0.27
CA THR A 137 -8.96 -22.12 1.69
C THR A 137 -8.26 -23.26 2.43
N PRO A 138 -8.20 -24.52 1.92
CA PRO A 138 -7.47 -25.61 2.59
C PRO A 138 -5.98 -25.30 2.73
N TYR A 139 -5.37 -24.71 1.69
CA TYR A 139 -3.99 -24.27 1.75
C TYR A 139 -3.79 -23.22 2.85
N MET A 140 -4.61 -22.18 2.87
CA MET A 140 -4.54 -21.10 3.86
C MET A 140 -4.69 -21.66 5.29
N LYS A 141 -5.69 -22.49 5.55
CA LYS A 141 -5.87 -23.15 6.86
C LYS A 141 -4.65 -23.99 7.25
N SER A 142 -3.99 -24.62 6.30
CA SER A 142 -2.77 -25.39 6.55
C SER A 142 -1.56 -24.53 6.93
N VAL A 143 -1.54 -23.28 6.49
CA VAL A 143 -0.49 -22.29 6.79
C VAL A 143 -0.76 -21.56 8.10
N LEU A 144 -2.03 -21.13 8.29
CA LEU A 144 -2.42 -20.32 9.46
C LEU A 144 -2.12 -21.04 10.80
N LYS A 145 -2.25 -22.35 10.87
CA LYS A 145 -1.98 -23.13 12.10
C LYS A 145 -0.55 -22.98 12.68
N TYR A 146 0.40 -22.44 11.92
CA TYR A 146 1.77 -22.21 12.37
C TYR A 146 1.99 -20.84 13.02
N PHE A 147 0.99 -19.97 12.97
CA PHE A 147 1.10 -18.62 13.53
C PHE A 147 0.61 -18.57 14.97
N HIS A 148 1.29 -17.76 15.76
CA HIS A 148 0.98 -17.50 17.17
C HIS A 148 0.24 -16.18 17.35
N LEU A 149 0.31 -15.27 16.34
CA LEU A 149 -0.32 -13.95 16.35
C LEU A 149 -0.65 -13.52 14.93
N TYR A 150 -1.78 -12.82 14.80
CA TYR A 150 -2.25 -12.28 13.53
C TYR A 150 -2.39 -10.77 13.60
N THR A 151 -1.92 -10.09 12.57
CA THR A 151 -2.12 -8.66 12.35
C THR A 151 -2.59 -8.39 10.93
N ALA A 152 -3.21 -7.22 10.70
CA ALA A 152 -3.61 -6.75 9.40
C ALA A 152 -3.49 -5.23 9.34
N VAL A 153 -3.35 -4.69 8.13
CA VAL A 153 -3.16 -3.24 7.94
C VAL A 153 -4.46 -2.44 7.97
N SER A 154 -5.61 -3.10 7.87
CA SER A 154 -6.94 -2.46 7.90
C SER A 154 -8.04 -3.49 8.12
N GLU A 155 -9.26 -3.04 8.42
CA GLU A 155 -10.45 -3.90 8.47
C GLU A 155 -10.70 -4.58 7.11
N SER A 156 -10.50 -3.87 6.01
CA SER A 156 -10.67 -4.44 4.68
C SER A 156 -9.64 -5.54 4.33
N ALA A 157 -8.43 -5.49 4.89
CA ALA A 157 -7.41 -6.51 4.70
C ALA A 157 -7.71 -7.82 5.47
N ILE A 158 -8.46 -7.75 6.57
CA ILE A 158 -8.78 -8.93 7.40
C ILE A 158 -10.09 -9.62 7.04
N GLU A 159 -10.90 -9.03 6.18
CA GLU A 159 -12.22 -9.58 5.82
C GLU A 159 -12.14 -11.07 5.39
N TYR A 160 -11.17 -11.39 4.55
CA TYR A 160 -10.93 -12.78 4.14
C TYR A 160 -10.29 -13.62 5.25
N ALA A 161 -9.31 -13.08 5.98
CA ALA A 161 -8.62 -13.80 7.05
C ALA A 161 -9.59 -14.23 8.16
N ARG A 162 -10.58 -13.40 8.52
CA ARG A 162 -11.67 -13.73 9.46
C ARG A 162 -12.51 -14.94 9.04
N SER A 163 -12.59 -15.25 7.74
CA SER A 163 -13.27 -16.45 7.27
C SER A 163 -12.43 -17.74 7.44
N LEU A 164 -11.17 -17.61 7.79
CA LEU A 164 -10.20 -18.71 7.87
C LEU A 164 -9.78 -19.05 9.29
N THR A 165 -9.89 -18.11 10.23
CA THR A 165 -9.50 -18.28 11.64
C THR A 165 -10.44 -17.51 12.57
N ASP A 166 -10.71 -18.10 13.74
CA ASP A 166 -11.44 -17.46 14.83
C ASP A 166 -10.49 -16.70 15.80
N GLU A 167 -9.17 -16.78 15.56
CA GLU A 167 -8.18 -16.08 16.37
C GLU A 167 -8.28 -14.56 16.21
N PRO A 168 -8.00 -13.79 17.27
CA PRO A 168 -7.98 -12.33 17.22
C PRO A 168 -6.97 -11.81 16.19
N ILE A 169 -7.38 -10.87 15.35
CA ILE A 169 -6.50 -10.19 14.39
C ILE A 169 -6.36 -8.73 14.82
N ASN A 170 -5.14 -8.32 15.16
CA ASN A 170 -4.85 -6.95 15.58
C ASN A 170 -4.65 -6.06 14.35
N ILE A 171 -5.27 -4.88 14.32
CA ILE A 171 -5.06 -3.91 13.24
C ILE A 171 -3.87 -3.04 13.59
N ILE A 172 -2.82 -3.11 12.77
CA ILE A 172 -1.69 -2.19 12.79
C ILE A 172 -1.55 -1.64 11.37
N PRO A 173 -1.84 -0.35 11.15
CA PRO A 173 -1.89 0.23 9.81
C PRO A 173 -0.51 0.25 9.13
N ASN A 174 -0.50 0.44 7.82
CA ASN A 174 0.74 0.73 7.11
C ASN A 174 1.33 2.05 7.60
N GLY A 175 2.67 2.09 7.68
CA GLY A 175 3.40 3.29 7.99
C GLY A 175 3.75 4.12 6.75
N ILE A 176 4.20 5.35 7.04
CA ILE A 176 4.82 6.25 6.08
C ILE A 176 6.08 6.86 6.71
N ASP A 177 7.13 7.03 5.90
CA ASP A 177 8.31 7.77 6.32
C ASP A 177 8.06 9.28 6.15
N LEU A 178 7.63 9.91 7.23
CA LEU A 178 7.31 11.34 7.22
C LEU A 178 8.52 12.23 6.93
N SER A 179 9.76 11.73 7.08
CA SER A 179 10.96 12.51 6.79
C SER A 179 11.14 12.79 5.28
N LEU A 180 10.52 11.98 4.44
CA LEU A 180 10.55 12.13 2.99
C LEU A 180 9.56 13.19 2.47
N TYR A 181 8.60 13.61 3.32
CA TYR A 181 7.50 14.50 2.93
C TYR A 181 7.58 15.80 3.73
N HIS A 182 8.03 16.86 3.10
CA HIS A 182 8.06 18.16 3.73
C HIS A 182 6.73 18.89 3.48
N GLN A 183 5.99 19.18 4.55
CA GLN A 183 4.92 20.17 4.45
C GLN A 183 5.58 21.52 4.23
N PRO A 184 5.34 22.21 3.11
CA PRO A 184 5.78 23.60 2.99
C PRO A 184 5.09 24.39 4.11
N LYS A 185 5.87 25.04 4.98
CA LYS A 185 5.36 25.81 6.14
C LYS A 185 4.23 26.79 5.79
N ASN A 186 4.14 27.18 4.53
CA ASN A 186 3.06 27.96 3.94
C ASN A 186 2.75 27.40 2.55
N ARG A 187 2.00 26.29 2.46
CA ARG A 187 1.49 25.84 1.16
C ARG A 187 0.62 26.98 0.61
N LYS A 188 1.06 27.58 -0.49
CA LYS A 188 0.32 28.66 -1.14
C LYS A 188 -1.08 28.15 -1.50
N GLN A 189 -2.07 29.01 -1.31
CA GLN A 189 -3.39 28.75 -1.87
C GLN A 189 -3.28 28.72 -3.40
N PRO A 190 -4.09 27.87 -4.07
CA PRO A 190 -4.11 27.82 -5.52
C PRO A 190 -4.25 29.22 -6.13
N SER A 191 -3.36 29.57 -7.04
CA SER A 191 -3.39 30.84 -7.78
C SER A 191 -2.95 30.60 -9.21
N GLY A 192 -3.63 31.16 -10.18
CA GLY A 192 -3.43 30.82 -11.59
C GLY A 192 -4.00 29.44 -11.91
N THR A 193 -3.45 28.75 -12.89
CA THR A 193 -3.89 27.41 -13.30
C THR A 193 -3.64 26.37 -12.19
N LYS A 194 -4.74 25.81 -11.66
CA LYS A 194 -4.73 24.84 -10.55
C LYS A 194 -4.46 23.43 -11.06
N THR A 195 -3.62 22.69 -10.36
CA THR A 195 -3.22 21.35 -10.76
C THR A 195 -3.91 20.27 -9.92
N ILE A 196 -4.72 19.44 -10.58
CA ILE A 196 -5.21 18.18 -10.03
C ILE A 196 -4.20 17.10 -10.40
N LEU A 197 -3.74 16.33 -9.42
CA LEU A 197 -2.72 15.29 -9.58
C LEU A 197 -3.30 13.90 -9.28
N TYR A 198 -3.09 12.98 -10.20
CA TYR A 198 -3.27 11.55 -9.97
C TYR A 198 -1.90 10.85 -10.00
N ILE A 199 -1.66 9.94 -9.06
CA ILE A 199 -0.48 9.06 -9.08
C ILE A 199 -0.93 7.62 -8.84
N GLY A 200 -0.62 6.71 -9.76
CA GLY A 200 -0.91 5.30 -9.62
C GLY A 200 -0.90 4.51 -10.93
N ARG A 201 -1.08 3.19 -10.83
CA ARG A 201 -1.18 2.35 -12.02
C ARG A 201 -2.45 2.68 -12.81
N LEU A 202 -2.33 2.67 -14.13
CA LEU A 202 -3.45 2.89 -15.04
C LEU A 202 -4.16 1.55 -15.32
N GLU A 203 -5.06 1.18 -14.41
CA GLU A 203 -5.86 -0.04 -14.47
C GLU A 203 -7.30 0.24 -14.03
N LYS A 204 -8.25 -0.56 -14.51
CA LYS A 204 -9.69 -0.35 -14.37
C LYS A 204 -10.13 -0.05 -12.92
N ARG A 205 -9.57 -0.77 -11.93
CA ARG A 205 -9.94 -0.59 -10.53
C ARG A 205 -9.56 0.77 -9.95
N LYS A 206 -8.52 1.43 -10.51
CA LYS A 206 -8.04 2.75 -10.08
C LYS A 206 -8.94 3.91 -10.51
N GLY A 207 -9.91 3.67 -11.38
CA GLY A 207 -11.02 4.57 -11.66
C GLY A 207 -10.67 5.86 -12.43
N VAL A 208 -9.50 5.95 -13.07
CA VAL A 208 -9.05 7.16 -13.79
C VAL A 208 -10.03 7.59 -14.87
N LYS A 209 -10.74 6.64 -15.51
CA LYS A 209 -11.79 6.99 -16.48
C LYS A 209 -12.88 7.88 -15.87
N TYR A 210 -13.24 7.66 -14.61
CA TYR A 210 -14.25 8.48 -13.92
C TYR A 210 -13.70 9.85 -13.54
N LEU A 211 -12.38 9.94 -13.26
CA LEU A 211 -11.71 11.21 -13.05
C LEU A 211 -11.74 12.07 -14.34
N LEU A 212 -11.45 11.46 -15.50
CA LEU A 212 -11.53 12.17 -16.80
C LEU A 212 -12.94 12.72 -17.05
N GLN A 213 -13.98 11.91 -16.78
CA GLN A 213 -15.38 12.35 -16.93
C GLN A 213 -15.76 13.47 -15.95
N ALA A 214 -15.36 13.36 -14.68
CA ALA A 214 -15.61 14.41 -13.69
C ALA A 214 -14.79 15.69 -13.98
N TYR A 215 -13.57 15.53 -14.51
CA TYR A 215 -12.72 16.65 -14.92
C TYR A 215 -13.33 17.42 -16.10
N GLN A 216 -13.98 16.73 -17.05
CA GLN A 216 -14.75 17.40 -18.12
C GLN A 216 -15.76 18.40 -17.56
N LEU A 217 -16.62 17.91 -16.64
CA LEU A 217 -17.65 18.74 -15.99
C LEU A 217 -17.08 19.91 -15.18
N LEU A 218 -15.89 19.72 -14.59
CA LEU A 218 -15.18 20.78 -13.88
C LEU A 218 -14.59 21.81 -14.86
N ALA A 219 -13.91 21.36 -15.93
CA ALA A 219 -13.26 22.24 -16.90
C ALA A 219 -14.24 23.09 -17.72
N GLU A 220 -15.48 22.62 -17.90
CA GLU A 220 -16.55 23.41 -18.48
C GLU A 220 -16.89 24.67 -17.65
N LYS A 221 -16.67 24.62 -16.33
CA LYS A 221 -16.96 25.72 -15.38
C LYS A 221 -15.73 26.54 -15.03
N ASP A 222 -14.57 25.89 -14.89
CA ASP A 222 -13.29 26.52 -14.49
C ASP A 222 -12.23 26.14 -15.52
N GLN A 223 -11.84 27.07 -16.38
CA GLN A 223 -10.85 26.88 -17.44
C GLN A 223 -9.40 26.95 -16.89
N ASP A 224 -9.22 27.46 -15.66
CA ASP A 224 -7.93 27.58 -15.01
C ASP A 224 -7.55 26.31 -14.21
N VAL A 225 -7.90 25.14 -14.76
CA VAL A 225 -7.53 23.84 -14.18
C VAL A 225 -6.74 23.01 -15.19
N ARG A 226 -5.84 22.18 -14.65
CA ARG A 226 -5.14 21.13 -15.41
C ARG A 226 -5.13 19.84 -14.64
N LEU A 227 -5.10 18.72 -15.37
CA LEU A 227 -5.03 17.37 -14.81
C LEU A 227 -3.72 16.72 -15.21
N VAL A 228 -2.90 16.33 -14.22
CA VAL A 228 -1.66 15.57 -14.41
C VAL A 228 -1.87 14.14 -13.94
N ILE A 229 -1.67 13.20 -14.84
CA ILE A 229 -1.82 11.76 -14.62
C ILE A 229 -0.43 11.11 -14.68
N ALA A 230 0.08 10.75 -13.49
CA ALA A 230 1.37 10.09 -13.33
C ALA A 230 1.18 8.59 -13.09
N GLY A 231 1.80 7.79 -13.91
CA GLY A 231 1.76 6.33 -13.85
C GLY A 231 1.62 5.68 -15.21
N ASP A 232 1.67 4.35 -15.18
CA ASP A 232 1.54 3.53 -16.38
C ASP A 232 0.68 2.28 -16.06
N GLY A 233 0.20 1.61 -17.09
CA GLY A 233 -0.59 0.40 -16.91
C GLY A 233 -1.37 -0.02 -18.16
N PRO A 234 -2.09 -1.16 -18.09
CA PRO A 234 -2.74 -1.76 -19.25
C PRO A 234 -3.88 -0.91 -19.86
N ASP A 235 -4.40 0.06 -19.12
CA ASP A 235 -5.50 0.92 -19.62
C ASP A 235 -5.01 2.29 -20.13
N ARG A 236 -3.67 2.54 -20.18
CA ARG A 236 -3.12 3.84 -20.57
C ARG A 236 -3.66 4.34 -21.90
N GLU A 237 -3.48 3.56 -22.96
CA GLU A 237 -3.92 3.90 -24.31
C GLU A 237 -5.43 4.22 -24.37
N LYS A 238 -6.26 3.42 -23.66
CA LYS A 238 -7.72 3.64 -23.60
C LYS A 238 -8.08 4.93 -22.87
N LEU A 239 -7.29 5.32 -21.87
CA LEU A 239 -7.53 6.53 -21.09
C LEU A 239 -7.08 7.77 -21.86
N GLU A 240 -5.98 7.69 -22.62
CA GLU A 240 -5.52 8.74 -23.53
C GLU A 240 -6.57 8.98 -24.64
N LEU A 241 -7.05 7.90 -25.30
CA LEU A 241 -8.14 8.00 -26.28
C LEU A 241 -9.43 8.57 -25.68
N LEU A 242 -9.78 8.18 -24.45
CA LEU A 242 -10.96 8.77 -23.78
C LEU A 242 -10.80 10.26 -23.51
N ALA A 243 -9.60 10.71 -23.16
CA ALA A 243 -9.34 12.14 -22.96
C ALA A 243 -9.45 12.93 -24.27
N GLU A 244 -9.02 12.34 -25.39
CA GLU A 244 -9.18 12.89 -26.74
C GLU A 244 -10.68 12.94 -27.15
N ASP A 245 -11.39 11.82 -26.99
CA ASP A 245 -12.84 11.70 -27.32
C ASP A 245 -13.71 12.72 -26.53
N LEU A 246 -13.32 13.00 -25.29
CA LEU A 246 -13.99 13.99 -24.44
C LEU A 246 -13.49 15.42 -24.69
N GLU A 247 -12.56 15.64 -25.61
CA GLU A 247 -11.95 16.94 -25.94
C GLU A 247 -11.44 17.68 -24.68
N LEU A 248 -10.78 16.94 -23.75
CA LEU A 248 -10.39 17.51 -22.46
C LEU A 248 -9.25 18.51 -22.59
N PRO A 249 -9.40 19.75 -22.10
CA PRO A 249 -8.32 20.71 -22.08
C PRO A 249 -7.31 20.38 -20.98
N ASN A 250 -6.04 20.68 -21.21
CA ASN A 250 -4.98 20.68 -20.20
C ASN A 250 -4.83 19.35 -19.42
N VAL A 251 -4.98 18.19 -20.08
CA VAL A 251 -4.71 16.86 -19.51
C VAL A 251 -3.35 16.37 -19.99
N GLU A 252 -2.52 15.93 -19.04
CA GLU A 252 -1.16 15.45 -19.31
C GLU A 252 -0.94 14.05 -18.71
N PHE A 253 -0.58 13.06 -19.55
CA PHE A 253 -0.18 11.73 -19.14
C PHE A 253 1.36 11.64 -19.14
N ILE A 254 1.99 11.75 -17.98
CA ILE A 254 3.45 11.84 -17.84
C ILE A 254 4.16 10.48 -17.71
N GLY A 255 3.38 9.38 -17.70
CA GLY A 255 3.93 8.03 -17.60
C GLY A 255 4.48 7.68 -16.22
N TYR A 256 5.33 6.65 -16.18
CA TYR A 256 5.98 6.22 -14.94
C TYR A 256 6.93 7.30 -14.41
N ILE A 257 6.89 7.55 -13.11
CA ILE A 257 7.71 8.55 -12.44
C ILE A 257 8.59 7.92 -11.35
N SER A 258 9.74 8.52 -11.08
CA SER A 258 10.60 8.18 -9.95
C SER A 258 10.02 8.69 -8.61
N ASP A 259 10.49 8.16 -7.48
CA ASP A 259 10.08 8.64 -6.15
C ASP A 259 10.41 10.13 -5.96
N ALA A 260 11.56 10.60 -6.42
CA ALA A 260 11.93 12.02 -6.39
C ALA A 260 10.90 12.88 -7.14
N LYS A 261 10.47 12.46 -8.33
CA LYS A 261 9.44 13.17 -9.11
C LYS A 261 8.06 13.08 -8.45
N LYS A 262 7.74 11.97 -7.80
CA LYS A 262 6.51 11.82 -7.01
C LYS A 262 6.47 12.87 -5.88
N HIS A 263 7.53 13.02 -5.12
CA HIS A 263 7.61 14.02 -4.04
C HIS A 263 7.48 15.46 -4.58
N GLU A 264 8.14 15.78 -5.69
CA GLU A 264 8.03 17.08 -6.35
C GLU A 264 6.58 17.39 -6.75
N LEU A 265 5.90 16.45 -7.40
CA LEU A 265 4.53 16.60 -7.85
C LEU A 265 3.55 16.74 -6.68
N LEU A 266 3.68 15.93 -5.63
CA LEU A 266 2.87 16.04 -4.42
C LEU A 266 3.07 17.38 -3.70
N ALA A 267 4.28 17.93 -3.72
CA ALA A 267 4.59 19.22 -3.13
C ALA A 267 4.03 20.39 -3.94
N SER A 268 3.93 20.27 -5.27
CA SER A 268 3.56 21.37 -6.18
C SER A 268 2.09 21.39 -6.59
N ALA A 269 1.39 20.25 -6.58
CA ALA A 269 -0.01 20.16 -6.98
C ALA A 269 -0.96 20.87 -6.00
N ASP A 270 -2.16 21.24 -6.45
CA ASP A 270 -3.18 21.91 -5.64
C ASP A 270 -4.22 20.97 -5.05
N LEU A 271 -4.50 19.86 -5.73
CA LEU A 271 -5.39 18.79 -5.29
C LEU A 271 -4.84 17.44 -5.70
N PHE A 272 -4.87 16.46 -4.81
CA PHE A 272 -4.61 15.07 -5.14
C PHE A 272 -5.92 14.34 -5.37
N CYS A 273 -5.97 13.47 -6.37
CA CYS A 273 -7.15 12.65 -6.65
C CYS A 273 -6.78 11.18 -6.83
N SER A 274 -7.35 10.30 -6.02
CA SER A 274 -7.24 8.85 -6.16
C SER A 274 -8.62 8.20 -6.22
N PRO A 275 -9.22 8.09 -7.42
CA PRO A 275 -10.62 7.68 -7.59
C PRO A 275 -10.81 6.17 -7.64
N ALA A 276 -9.99 5.39 -6.93
CA ALA A 276 -10.07 3.94 -6.95
C ALA A 276 -11.45 3.44 -6.52
N VAL A 277 -12.02 2.52 -7.31
CA VAL A 277 -13.39 2.03 -7.13
C VAL A 277 -13.43 0.81 -6.21
N TYR A 278 -12.41 -0.07 -6.30
CA TYR A 278 -12.30 -1.30 -5.51
C TYR A 278 -10.84 -1.77 -5.41
N GLY A 279 -10.59 -2.74 -4.50
CA GLY A 279 -9.31 -3.43 -4.41
C GLY A 279 -8.19 -2.63 -3.75
N GLU A 280 -8.51 -1.59 -3.01
CA GLU A 280 -7.59 -0.88 -2.12
C GLU A 280 -7.76 -1.42 -0.70
N SER A 281 -6.65 -1.77 -0.08
CA SER A 281 -6.66 -2.28 1.29
C SER A 281 -6.42 -1.19 2.32
N PHE A 282 -5.75 -0.09 1.94
CA PHE A 282 -5.38 0.94 2.89
C PHE A 282 -5.31 2.33 2.23
N GLY A 283 -4.39 2.57 1.30
CA GLY A 283 -4.25 3.86 0.61
C GLY A 283 -3.00 4.64 1.00
N ILE A 284 -1.82 4.01 0.93
CA ILE A 284 -0.53 4.67 1.25
C ILE A 284 -0.39 5.99 0.48
N VAL A 285 -0.80 6.05 -0.78
CA VAL A 285 -0.73 7.27 -1.60
C VAL A 285 -1.54 8.44 -1.02
N LEU A 286 -2.61 8.15 -0.27
CA LEU A 286 -3.38 9.19 0.44
C LEU A 286 -2.59 9.72 1.63
N LEU A 287 -1.86 8.86 2.36
CA LEU A 287 -0.95 9.29 3.42
C LEU A 287 0.18 10.16 2.87
N GLU A 288 0.73 9.82 1.70
CA GLU A 288 1.76 10.59 1.02
C GLU A 288 1.25 12.01 0.69
N ALA A 289 0.04 12.12 0.19
CA ALA A 289 -0.61 13.41 -0.07
C ALA A 289 -0.87 14.19 1.24
N MET A 290 -1.39 13.53 2.29
CA MET A 290 -1.60 14.14 3.61
C MET A 290 -0.30 14.66 4.20
N ALA A 291 0.79 13.87 4.10
CA ALA A 291 2.10 14.23 4.64
C ALA A 291 2.69 15.48 3.99
N THR A 292 2.32 15.79 2.73
CA THR A 292 2.68 17.04 2.06
C THR A 292 1.67 18.17 2.30
N GLY A 293 0.59 17.94 3.05
CA GLY A 293 -0.52 18.89 3.23
C GLY A 293 -1.36 19.09 1.97
N LEU A 294 -1.29 18.17 1.01
CA LEU A 294 -2.05 18.22 -0.24
C LEU A 294 -3.48 17.71 -0.03
N VAL A 295 -4.46 18.59 -0.19
CA VAL A 295 -5.87 18.25 -0.07
C VAL A 295 -6.22 17.15 -1.07
N THR A 296 -7.04 16.20 -0.66
CA THR A 296 -7.25 14.96 -1.40
C THR A 296 -8.72 14.69 -1.69
N VAL A 297 -9.02 14.15 -2.86
CA VAL A 297 -10.29 13.48 -3.20
C VAL A 297 -10.01 11.99 -3.41
N ALA A 298 -10.82 11.14 -2.83
CA ALA A 298 -10.61 9.69 -2.84
C ALA A 298 -11.92 8.93 -3.13
N GLY A 299 -11.83 7.83 -3.85
CA GLY A 299 -12.96 6.94 -4.11
C GLY A 299 -13.49 6.26 -2.85
N ASN A 300 -14.76 5.93 -2.81
CA ASN A 300 -15.47 5.35 -1.66
C ASN A 300 -15.27 3.83 -1.48
N ASN A 301 -14.11 3.30 -1.90
CA ASN A 301 -13.77 1.91 -1.57
C ASN A 301 -13.46 1.75 -0.08
N SER A 302 -13.57 0.51 0.45
CA SER A 302 -13.42 0.23 1.87
C SER A 302 -12.09 0.70 2.45
N GLY A 303 -10.94 0.42 1.77
CA GLY A 303 -9.63 0.79 2.29
C GLY A 303 -9.43 2.30 2.42
N TYR A 304 -9.95 3.09 1.49
CA TYR A 304 -9.87 4.55 1.57
C TYR A 304 -10.86 5.12 2.60
N SER A 305 -12.07 4.54 2.69
CA SER A 305 -13.06 4.95 3.69
C SER A 305 -12.60 4.65 5.11
N ASP A 306 -11.88 3.55 5.32
CA ASP A 306 -11.28 3.21 6.62
C ASP A 306 -10.18 4.21 7.03
N LEU A 307 -9.43 4.73 6.05
CA LEU A 307 -8.37 5.71 6.30
C LEU A 307 -8.91 7.13 6.47
N MET A 308 -9.89 7.54 5.65
CA MET A 308 -10.37 8.93 5.59
C MET A 308 -11.51 9.19 6.59
N GLN A 309 -11.20 9.05 7.88
CA GLN A 309 -12.16 9.26 8.98
C GLN A 309 -12.24 10.72 9.43
N GLY A 310 -13.29 11.05 10.19
CA GLY A 310 -13.48 12.39 10.75
C GLY A 310 -13.58 13.47 9.68
N VAL A 311 -12.75 14.51 9.76
CA VAL A 311 -12.69 15.58 8.74
C VAL A 311 -12.31 15.05 7.36
N GLY A 312 -11.50 13.98 7.33
CA GLY A 312 -11.11 13.31 6.08
C GLY A 312 -12.28 12.75 5.28
N ALA A 313 -13.42 12.45 5.90
CA ALA A 313 -14.58 11.91 5.20
C ALA A 313 -15.13 12.84 4.11
N ILE A 314 -14.85 14.14 4.18
CA ILE A 314 -15.20 15.09 3.11
C ILE A 314 -14.48 14.77 1.79
N SER A 315 -13.36 14.08 1.84
CA SER A 315 -12.60 13.65 0.66
C SER A 315 -13.25 12.49 -0.10
N ILE A 316 -14.12 11.73 0.55
CA ILE A 316 -14.68 10.51 -0.03
C ILE A 316 -15.82 10.83 -0.98
N VAL A 317 -15.76 10.24 -2.17
CA VAL A 317 -16.76 10.39 -3.23
C VAL A 317 -17.02 9.07 -3.94
N ASN A 318 -18.23 8.86 -4.44
CA ASN A 318 -18.48 7.76 -5.37
C ASN A 318 -17.96 8.14 -6.77
N PRO A 319 -16.88 7.53 -7.28
CA PRO A 319 -16.33 7.92 -8.57
C PRO A 319 -17.30 7.73 -9.76
N ARG A 320 -18.31 6.86 -9.59
CA ARG A 320 -19.30 6.60 -10.65
C ARG A 320 -20.40 7.65 -10.73
N ASP A 321 -20.52 8.50 -9.73
CA ASP A 321 -21.39 9.68 -9.75
C ASP A 321 -20.59 10.88 -10.23
N GLY A 322 -20.60 11.13 -11.54
CA GLY A 322 -19.79 12.16 -12.19
C GLY A 322 -20.09 13.57 -11.67
N ASP A 323 -21.37 13.89 -11.44
CA ASP A 323 -21.79 15.20 -10.94
C ASP A 323 -21.34 15.47 -9.51
N GLU A 324 -21.50 14.48 -8.61
CA GLU A 324 -20.99 14.60 -7.24
C GLU A 324 -19.46 14.68 -7.25
N PHE A 325 -18.82 13.88 -8.08
CA PHE A 325 -17.37 13.86 -8.16
C PHE A 325 -16.81 15.21 -8.65
N ALA A 326 -17.38 15.78 -9.70
CA ALA A 326 -17.00 17.11 -10.20
C ALA A 326 -17.21 18.20 -9.13
N ARG A 327 -18.37 18.21 -8.46
CA ARG A 327 -18.63 19.13 -7.34
C ARG A 327 -17.64 18.99 -6.20
N ARG A 328 -17.19 17.75 -5.88
CA ARG A 328 -16.22 17.51 -4.83
C ARG A 328 -14.82 18.01 -5.21
N LEU A 329 -14.41 17.81 -6.47
CA LEU A 329 -13.17 18.38 -7.00
C LEU A 329 -13.22 19.92 -6.91
N GLU A 330 -14.29 20.54 -7.38
CA GLU A 330 -14.51 21.99 -7.33
C GLU A 330 -14.44 22.54 -5.89
N LEU A 331 -15.19 21.91 -4.96
CA LEU A 331 -15.24 22.29 -3.56
C LEU A 331 -13.86 22.28 -2.90
N LEU A 332 -13.15 21.13 -3.00
CA LEU A 332 -11.87 20.95 -2.34
C LEU A 332 -10.70 21.67 -3.06
N LEU A 333 -10.91 22.10 -4.30
CA LEU A 333 -9.94 22.90 -5.03
C LEU A 333 -10.08 24.39 -4.70
N ASN A 334 -11.31 24.90 -4.46
CA ASN A 334 -11.61 26.32 -4.39
C ASN A 334 -11.93 26.84 -2.98
N GLU A 335 -12.59 26.04 -2.12
CA GLU A 335 -13.06 26.51 -0.81
C GLU A 335 -11.93 26.58 0.22
N GLN A 336 -11.38 27.78 0.39
CA GLN A 336 -10.19 28.02 1.23
C GLN A 336 -10.38 27.59 2.69
N GLN A 337 -11.57 27.81 3.26
CA GLN A 337 -11.83 27.45 4.67
C GLN A 337 -11.83 25.93 4.86
N ILE A 338 -12.46 25.21 3.95
CA ILE A 338 -12.51 23.75 3.96
C ILE A 338 -11.09 23.18 3.75
N ARG A 339 -10.34 23.73 2.82
CA ARG A 339 -8.94 23.34 2.58
C ARG A 339 -8.08 23.52 3.83
N LYS A 340 -8.16 24.64 4.52
CA LYS A 340 -7.42 24.89 5.77
C LYS A 340 -7.80 23.91 6.88
N LEU A 341 -9.11 23.66 7.06
CA LEU A 341 -9.60 22.70 8.04
C LEU A 341 -9.07 21.30 7.76
N TRP A 342 -9.15 20.87 6.50
CA TRP A 342 -8.64 19.58 6.05
C TRP A 342 -7.12 19.46 6.26
N GLN A 343 -6.36 20.48 5.88
CA GLN A 343 -4.90 20.51 6.01
C GLN A 343 -4.46 20.45 7.49
N SER A 344 -5.15 21.18 8.37
CA SER A 344 -4.88 21.10 9.82
C SER A 344 -5.14 19.70 10.36
N TRP A 345 -6.28 19.11 10.02
CA TRP A 345 -6.60 17.74 10.40
C TRP A 345 -5.57 16.74 9.86
N ALA A 346 -5.22 16.82 8.57
CA ALA A 346 -4.30 15.88 7.93
C ALA A 346 -2.89 15.94 8.55
N ALA A 347 -2.43 17.15 8.94
CA ALA A 347 -1.13 17.35 9.56
C ALA A 347 -0.99 16.61 10.89
N ASP A 348 -2.04 16.61 11.70
CA ASP A 348 -2.07 15.88 12.98
C ASP A 348 -2.37 14.40 12.76
N TYR A 349 -3.33 14.09 11.88
CA TYR A 349 -3.79 12.74 11.63
C TYR A 349 -2.70 11.84 11.05
N VAL A 350 -1.89 12.33 10.11
CA VAL A 350 -0.83 11.55 9.46
C VAL A 350 0.28 11.12 10.43
N GLN A 351 0.47 11.82 11.55
CA GLN A 351 1.53 11.51 12.52
C GLN A 351 1.38 10.13 13.17
N GLN A 352 0.15 9.62 13.27
CA GLN A 352 -0.09 8.29 13.84
C GLN A 352 0.40 7.15 12.93
N PHE A 353 0.63 7.44 11.65
CA PHE A 353 1.11 6.49 10.65
C PHE A 353 2.63 6.55 10.44
N SER A 354 3.40 7.31 11.23
CA SER A 354 4.85 7.27 11.16
C SER A 354 5.38 5.88 11.48
N TYR A 355 6.40 5.40 10.78
CA TYR A 355 7.00 4.08 11.08
C TYR A 355 7.45 3.96 12.53
N LYS A 356 7.86 5.05 13.16
CA LYS A 356 8.14 5.08 14.60
C LYS A 356 6.95 4.58 15.42
N LYS A 357 5.74 5.12 15.19
CA LYS A 357 4.53 4.71 15.91
C LYS A 357 4.05 3.31 15.50
N ILE A 358 4.17 2.98 14.23
CA ILE A 358 3.80 1.63 13.75
C ILE A 358 4.68 0.57 14.41
N VAL A 359 5.97 0.79 14.52
CA VAL A 359 6.88 -0.14 15.18
C VAL A 359 6.67 -0.15 16.70
N ASP A 360 6.27 0.97 17.34
CA ASP A 360 5.84 0.97 18.75
C ASP A 360 4.72 -0.04 19.00
N GLU A 361 3.74 -0.13 18.10
CA GLU A 361 2.64 -1.09 18.23
C GLU A 361 3.12 -2.55 18.01
N TYR A 362 4.00 -2.79 17.04
CA TYR A 362 4.59 -4.11 16.86
C TYR A 362 5.46 -4.54 18.05
N GLU A 363 6.24 -3.62 18.63
CA GLU A 363 7.05 -3.92 19.84
C GLU A 363 6.18 -4.35 21.03
N LYS A 364 5.03 -3.70 21.24
CA LYS A 364 4.07 -4.09 22.28
C LYS A 364 3.58 -5.53 22.06
N LEU A 365 3.25 -5.87 20.79
CA LEU A 365 2.82 -7.23 20.44
C LEU A 365 3.95 -8.25 20.60
N TYR A 366 5.16 -7.91 20.15
CA TYR A 366 6.34 -8.79 20.32
C TYR A 366 6.61 -9.06 21.80
N ALA A 367 6.63 -8.01 22.63
CA ALA A 367 6.84 -8.17 24.06
C ALA A 367 5.71 -8.98 24.74
N ALA A 368 4.48 -8.82 24.30
CA ALA A 368 3.34 -9.56 24.85
C ALA A 368 3.41 -11.06 24.50
N ILE A 369 3.70 -11.38 23.22
CA ILE A 369 3.75 -12.78 22.78
C ILE A 369 4.96 -13.52 23.33
N MET A 370 6.12 -12.85 23.44
CA MET A 370 7.32 -13.41 24.07
C MET A 370 7.06 -13.81 25.52
N ARG A 371 6.33 -12.97 26.29
CA ARG A 371 5.97 -13.32 27.70
C ARG A 371 5.02 -14.50 27.82
N ARG A 372 4.29 -14.87 26.77
CA ARG A 372 3.36 -16.02 26.78
C ARG A 372 4.04 -17.34 26.43
N HIS A 373 5.15 -17.26 25.69
CA HIS A 373 5.84 -18.43 25.14
C HIS A 373 7.26 -18.63 25.68
N GLY A 374 7.82 -17.68 26.42
CA GLY A 374 9.05 -17.79 27.18
C GLY A 374 8.76 -18.07 28.65
#